data_828dd3c69a3dcef3c24a6f2be23221cd
#
_entry.id   828dd3c69a3dcef3c24a6f2be23221cd
#
_cell.length_a   1.000
_cell.length_b   1.000
_cell.length_c   1.000
_cell.angle_alpha   90.00
_cell.angle_beta   90.00
_cell.angle_gamma   90.00
#
_symmetry.space_group_name_H-M   'P 1'
#
loop_
_entity.id
_entity.type
_entity.pdbx_description
1 polymer ?
#
loop_
_entity_poly.entity_id
_entity_poly.type
_entity_poly.pdbx_seq_one_letter_code
_entity_poly.pdbx_strand_id
1 'polypeptide(L)'
;RLPEDRPIVVVGHSIGGMTTQTFCARYPEMLNGRVAGVVLENTTHHNPLRTMIMSGLVTALRPLIELMMRLDIILSPLVWLMNWQSYLSGSTHLAMRIAGFGAWPTRAQLDLTARLPTLTSPAVQAHGNLAMIRWSVTDSLPGIPVPTLVLVGGRDVVTKDHAGKFIAQAIPRANLVRIPEAGHMGPVERNEVYVEAVARFAAQVTQVTTPSFTAADAPPAGRRI
;
A
#
# COMPACT_ATOMS: atom_id res chain seq x y z
N ARG A 1 -14.56 14.79 12.45
CA ARG A 1 -15.52 14.65 11.34
C ARG A 1 -15.07 15.54 10.19
N LEU A 2 -15.14 15.03 8.95
CA LEU A 2 -14.89 15.84 7.76
C LEU A 2 -16.14 16.69 7.46
N PRO A 3 -15.99 17.95 6.96
CA PRO A 3 -17.12 18.77 6.53
C PRO A 3 -17.96 18.02 5.50
N GLU A 4 -19.29 18.07 5.61
CA GLU A 4 -20.20 17.26 4.78
C GLU A 4 -20.30 17.74 3.34
N ASP A 5 -20.00 19.02 3.10
CA ASP A 5 -20.09 19.73 1.83
C ASP A 5 -18.83 19.58 0.95
N ARG A 6 -17.75 18.98 1.46
CA ARG A 6 -16.49 18.88 0.71
C ARG A 6 -16.30 17.52 0.03
N PRO A 7 -15.88 17.51 -1.24
CA PRO A 7 -15.49 16.27 -1.91
C PRO A 7 -14.25 15.67 -1.22
N ILE A 8 -14.17 14.35 -1.21
CA ILE A 8 -13.03 13.61 -0.63
C ILE A 8 -12.33 12.76 -1.69
N VAL A 9 -11.04 12.59 -1.55
CA VAL A 9 -10.25 11.61 -2.29
C VAL A 9 -9.81 10.53 -1.29
N VAL A 10 -10.10 9.27 -1.62
CA VAL A 10 -9.72 8.13 -0.78
C VAL A 10 -8.38 7.60 -1.29
N VAL A 11 -7.38 7.56 -0.41
CA VAL A 11 -6.03 7.06 -0.74
C VAL A 11 -5.78 5.77 0.01
N GLY A 12 -5.35 4.73 -0.69
CA GLY A 12 -5.02 3.44 -0.09
C GLY A 12 -3.71 2.86 -0.59
N HIS A 13 -2.77 2.62 0.34
CA HIS A 13 -1.50 1.95 0.07
C HIS A 13 -1.56 0.49 0.51
N SER A 14 -1.04 -0.44 -0.31
CA SER A 14 -0.95 -1.87 0.01
C SER A 14 -2.30 -2.45 0.46
N ILE A 15 -2.42 -2.99 1.68
CA ILE A 15 -3.69 -3.46 2.26
C ILE A 15 -4.75 -2.34 2.34
N GLY A 16 -4.33 -1.09 2.53
CA GLY A 16 -5.22 0.07 2.44
C GLY A 16 -5.84 0.21 1.05
N GLY A 17 -5.09 -0.08 0.00
CA GLY A 17 -5.60 -0.13 -1.38
C GLY A 17 -6.61 -1.27 -1.58
N MET A 18 -6.37 -2.44 -0.99
CA MET A 18 -7.34 -3.56 -0.98
C MET A 18 -8.63 -3.16 -0.25
N THR A 19 -8.49 -2.49 0.89
CA THR A 19 -9.63 -1.95 1.67
C THR A 19 -10.42 -0.92 0.87
N THR A 20 -9.73 0.00 0.19
CA THR A 20 -10.35 1.02 -0.67
C THR A 20 -11.11 0.38 -1.83
N GLN A 21 -10.55 -0.61 -2.50
CA GLN A 21 -11.24 -1.35 -3.56
C GLN A 21 -12.47 -2.10 -3.02
N THR A 22 -12.37 -2.70 -1.81
CA THR A 22 -13.51 -3.34 -1.15
C THR A 22 -14.60 -2.32 -0.79
N PHE A 23 -14.21 -1.14 -0.31
CA PHE A 23 -15.14 -0.05 -0.05
C PHE A 23 -15.87 0.35 -1.33
N CYS A 24 -15.17 0.56 -2.44
CA CYS A 24 -15.76 0.89 -3.73
C CYS A 24 -16.76 -0.17 -4.21
N ALA A 25 -16.44 -1.45 -4.02
CA ALA A 25 -17.31 -2.55 -4.43
C ALA A 25 -18.57 -2.69 -3.55
N ARG A 26 -18.47 -2.38 -2.26
CA ARG A 26 -19.56 -2.57 -1.30
C ARG A 26 -20.48 -1.36 -1.14
N TYR A 27 -19.97 -0.17 -1.44
CA TYR A 27 -20.67 1.10 -1.22
C TYR A 27 -20.63 1.98 -2.48
N PRO A 28 -21.10 1.47 -3.65
CA PRO A 28 -21.06 2.21 -4.91
C PRO A 28 -21.85 3.53 -4.86
N GLU A 29 -22.87 3.62 -4.01
CA GLU A 29 -23.63 4.85 -3.79
C GLU A 29 -22.78 5.99 -3.23
N MET A 30 -21.73 5.69 -2.45
CA MET A 30 -20.83 6.71 -1.92
C MET A 30 -19.91 7.30 -3.02
N LEU A 31 -19.66 6.54 -4.08
CA LEU A 31 -18.82 6.97 -5.20
C LEU A 31 -19.53 7.98 -6.13
N ASN A 32 -20.86 7.96 -6.16
CA ASN A 32 -21.65 8.92 -6.94
C ASN A 32 -22.01 10.19 -6.14
N GLY A 33 -21.60 10.25 -4.88
CA GLY A 33 -21.88 11.35 -3.96
C GLY A 33 -20.61 12.11 -3.59
N ARG A 34 -20.10 11.82 -2.41
CA ARG A 34 -19.01 12.59 -1.77
C ARG A 34 -17.60 12.20 -2.21
N VAL A 35 -17.38 10.98 -2.70
CA VAL A 35 -16.06 10.51 -3.16
C VAL A 35 -15.81 11.03 -4.57
N ALA A 36 -14.92 11.99 -4.72
CA ALA A 36 -14.55 12.60 -6.00
C ALA A 36 -13.51 11.79 -6.77
N GLY A 37 -12.71 10.95 -6.08
CA GLY A 37 -11.69 10.14 -6.71
C GLY A 37 -11.04 9.17 -5.73
N VAL A 38 -10.32 8.20 -6.29
CA VAL A 38 -9.62 7.14 -5.56
C VAL A 38 -8.15 7.09 -5.98
N VAL A 39 -7.24 6.90 -5.03
CA VAL A 39 -5.83 6.66 -5.29
C VAL A 39 -5.46 5.29 -4.73
N LEU A 40 -4.86 4.45 -5.56
CA LEU A 40 -4.43 3.09 -5.23
C LEU A 40 -2.90 3.00 -5.40
N GLU A 41 -2.19 2.85 -4.29
CA GLU A 41 -0.72 2.88 -4.26
C GLU A 41 -0.17 1.49 -3.94
N ASN A 42 0.70 0.96 -4.79
CA ASN A 42 1.44 -0.28 -4.54
C ASN A 42 0.54 -1.38 -3.95
N THR A 43 -0.53 -1.72 -4.65
CA THR A 43 -1.57 -2.65 -4.20
C THR A 43 -1.90 -3.70 -5.25
N THR A 44 -2.78 -4.63 -4.90
CA THR A 44 -3.28 -5.69 -5.77
C THR A 44 -4.81 -5.73 -5.77
N HIS A 45 -5.41 -6.48 -6.69
CA HIS A 45 -6.86 -6.69 -6.81
C HIS A 45 -7.33 -8.07 -6.32
N HIS A 46 -6.41 -8.93 -5.94
CA HIS A 46 -6.67 -10.28 -5.42
C HIS A 46 -5.55 -10.72 -4.46
N ASN A 47 -5.60 -11.99 -4.03
CA ASN A 47 -4.60 -12.63 -3.17
C ASN A 47 -3.16 -12.17 -3.47
N PRO A 48 -2.47 -11.46 -2.55
CA PRO A 48 -1.14 -10.91 -2.76
C PRO A 48 -0.05 -11.97 -3.00
N LEU A 49 -0.22 -13.20 -2.52
CA LEU A 49 0.73 -14.29 -2.78
C LEU A 49 0.92 -14.56 -4.29
N ARG A 50 -0.06 -14.19 -5.12
CA ARG A 50 0.00 -14.35 -6.57
C ARG A 50 0.72 -13.19 -7.28
N THR A 51 0.93 -12.07 -6.61
CA THR A 51 1.53 -10.86 -7.21
C THR A 51 2.95 -10.59 -6.74
N MET A 52 3.40 -11.24 -5.67
CA MET A 52 4.74 -11.06 -5.14
C MET A 52 5.82 -11.83 -5.93
N ILE A 53 7.07 -11.52 -5.61
CA ILE A 53 8.21 -12.26 -6.18
C ILE A 53 8.11 -13.75 -5.82
N MET A 54 8.51 -14.63 -6.75
CA MET A 54 8.42 -16.09 -6.58
C MET A 54 7.02 -16.60 -6.25
N SER A 55 5.99 -15.98 -6.80
CA SER A 55 4.57 -16.27 -6.50
C SER A 55 4.19 -17.76 -6.62
N GLY A 56 4.81 -18.51 -7.55
CA GLY A 56 4.58 -19.95 -7.68
C GLY A 56 5.00 -20.73 -6.42
N LEU A 57 6.22 -20.47 -5.92
CA LEU A 57 6.73 -21.10 -4.69
C LEU A 57 5.92 -20.67 -3.47
N VAL A 58 5.66 -19.38 -3.33
CA VAL A 58 4.89 -18.83 -2.20
C VAL A 58 3.48 -19.37 -2.19
N THR A 59 2.86 -19.54 -3.37
CA THR A 59 1.53 -20.15 -3.48
C THR A 59 1.54 -21.63 -3.13
N ALA A 60 2.57 -22.38 -3.51
CA ALA A 60 2.73 -23.78 -3.13
C ALA A 60 2.91 -23.96 -1.61
N LEU A 61 3.60 -23.02 -0.97
CA LEU A 61 3.81 -22.99 0.50
C LEU A 61 2.62 -22.39 1.28
N ARG A 62 1.55 -22.00 0.60
CA ARG A 62 0.38 -21.38 1.24
C ARG A 62 -0.15 -22.11 2.48
N PRO A 63 -0.30 -23.47 2.50
CA PRO A 63 -0.80 -24.16 3.70
C PRO A 63 0.12 -23.96 4.91
N LEU A 64 1.43 -23.97 4.70
CA LEU A 64 2.42 -23.70 5.75
C LEU A 64 2.36 -22.25 6.23
N ILE A 65 2.25 -21.30 5.30
CA ILE A 65 2.12 -19.88 5.60
C ILE A 65 0.85 -19.64 6.44
N GLU A 66 -0.30 -20.21 6.04
CA GLU A 66 -1.55 -20.10 6.80
C GLU A 66 -1.43 -20.73 8.20
N LEU A 67 -0.74 -21.88 8.33
CA LEU A 67 -0.48 -22.49 9.63
C LEU A 67 0.37 -21.58 10.52
N MET A 68 1.46 -21.02 10.00
CA MET A 68 2.31 -20.08 10.75
C MET A 68 1.52 -18.86 11.22
N MET A 69 0.70 -18.26 10.35
CA MET A 69 -0.17 -17.14 10.74
C MET A 69 -1.16 -17.49 11.85
N ARG A 70 -1.71 -18.73 11.85
CA ARG A 70 -2.57 -19.21 12.96
C ARG A 70 -1.79 -19.40 14.25
N LEU A 71 -0.54 -19.87 14.17
CA LEU A 71 0.35 -19.94 15.32
C LEU A 71 0.71 -18.54 15.86
N ASP A 72 0.92 -17.56 14.98
CA ASP A 72 1.15 -16.16 15.38
C ASP A 72 -0.02 -15.57 16.17
N ILE A 73 -1.26 -15.98 15.86
CA ILE A 73 -2.44 -15.56 16.63
C ILE A 73 -2.38 -16.14 18.05
N ILE A 74 -2.10 -17.42 18.18
CA ILE A 74 -2.07 -18.14 19.47
C ILE A 74 -0.87 -17.68 20.31
N LEU A 75 0.28 -17.54 19.68
CA LEU A 75 1.56 -17.16 20.32
C LEU A 75 1.85 -15.67 20.26
N SER A 76 0.83 -14.85 20.07
CA SER A 76 0.97 -13.40 19.82
C SER A 76 1.92 -12.66 20.80
N PRO A 77 1.90 -12.90 22.12
CA PRO A 77 2.85 -12.26 23.03
C PRO A 77 4.31 -12.66 22.77
N LEU A 78 4.56 -13.92 22.43
CA LEU A 78 5.89 -14.41 22.09
C LEU A 78 6.36 -13.82 20.75
N VAL A 79 5.51 -13.82 19.74
CA VAL A 79 5.81 -13.22 18.43
C VAL A 79 6.08 -11.73 18.56
N TRP A 80 5.36 -11.03 19.42
CA TRP A 80 5.63 -9.61 19.71
C TRP A 80 7.04 -9.40 20.32
N LEU A 81 7.44 -10.26 21.25
CA LEU A 81 8.80 -10.24 21.80
C LEU A 81 9.86 -10.52 20.72
N MET A 82 9.60 -11.49 19.83
CA MET A 82 10.46 -11.81 18.69
C MET A 82 10.56 -10.63 17.70
N ASN A 83 9.48 -9.89 17.49
CA ASN A 83 9.50 -8.67 16.65
C ASN A 83 10.42 -7.60 17.26
N TRP A 84 10.38 -7.40 18.56
CA TRP A 84 11.31 -6.50 19.26
C TRP A 84 12.77 -6.98 19.14
N GLN A 85 13.02 -8.27 19.39
CA GLN A 85 14.35 -8.84 19.23
C GLN A 85 14.87 -8.68 17.77
N SER A 86 14.00 -8.93 16.78
CA SER A 86 14.35 -8.77 15.36
C SER A 86 14.62 -7.30 14.99
N TYR A 87 13.88 -6.36 15.56
CA TYR A 87 14.13 -4.93 15.39
C TYR A 87 15.48 -4.53 16.00
N LEU A 88 15.74 -4.91 17.25
CA LEU A 88 16.99 -4.57 17.96
C LEU A 88 18.24 -5.21 17.34
N SER A 89 18.13 -6.41 16.78
CA SER A 89 19.23 -7.09 16.06
C SER A 89 19.48 -6.56 14.65
N GLY A 90 18.59 -5.72 14.12
CA GLY A 90 18.68 -5.24 12.74
C GLY A 90 18.08 -6.18 11.68
N SER A 91 17.61 -7.36 12.05
CA SER A 91 17.04 -8.33 11.10
C SER A 91 15.83 -7.78 10.36
N THR A 92 14.93 -7.07 11.07
CA THR A 92 13.77 -6.41 10.44
C THR A 92 14.21 -5.29 9.48
N HIS A 93 15.26 -4.54 9.82
CA HIS A 93 15.81 -3.50 8.93
C HIS A 93 16.31 -4.12 7.63
N LEU A 94 17.04 -5.25 7.69
CA LEU A 94 17.50 -5.95 6.51
C LEU A 94 16.33 -6.47 5.67
N ALA A 95 15.32 -7.08 6.30
CA ALA A 95 14.13 -7.57 5.62
C ALA A 95 13.37 -6.42 4.90
N MET A 96 13.16 -5.29 5.60
CA MET A 96 12.53 -4.11 5.00
C MET A 96 13.37 -3.52 3.88
N ARG A 97 14.71 -3.48 4.03
CA ARG A 97 15.61 -3.01 2.97
C ARG A 97 15.47 -3.81 1.69
N ILE A 98 15.30 -5.13 1.79
CA ILE A 98 15.23 -6.05 0.64
C ILE A 98 13.83 -6.06 0.03
N ALA A 99 12.78 -6.17 0.86
CA ALA A 99 11.41 -6.37 0.39
C ALA A 99 10.57 -5.09 0.33
N GLY A 100 10.86 -4.11 1.17
CA GLY A 100 10.07 -2.88 1.27
C GLY A 100 10.52 -1.77 0.33
N PHE A 101 11.82 -1.63 0.10
CA PHE A 101 12.40 -0.50 -0.61
C PHE A 101 13.03 -0.89 -1.95
N GLY A 102 12.90 -0.04 -2.94
CA GLY A 102 13.42 -0.27 -4.29
C GLY A 102 14.80 0.31 -4.51
N ALA A 103 15.02 1.56 -4.11
CA ALA A 103 16.30 2.26 -4.21
C ALA A 103 17.02 2.32 -2.85
N TRP A 104 17.67 3.43 -2.54
CA TRP A 104 18.39 3.63 -1.29
C TRP A 104 17.52 4.43 -0.30
N PRO A 105 16.87 3.80 0.67
CA PRO A 105 16.14 4.53 1.71
C PRO A 105 17.12 5.31 2.60
N THR A 106 16.62 6.37 3.23
CA THR A 106 17.33 6.99 4.35
C THR A 106 17.25 6.09 5.59
N ARG A 107 18.16 6.28 6.55
CA ARG A 107 18.12 5.57 7.83
C ARG A 107 16.78 5.76 8.54
N ALA A 108 16.26 6.99 8.54
CA ALA A 108 14.99 7.32 9.19
C ALA A 108 13.80 6.59 8.53
N GLN A 109 13.76 6.51 7.20
CA GLN A 109 12.73 5.77 6.46
C GLN A 109 12.79 4.27 6.77
N LEU A 110 14.00 3.71 6.80
CA LEU A 110 14.20 2.31 7.10
C LEU A 110 13.83 1.98 8.55
N ASP A 111 14.28 2.80 9.51
CA ASP A 111 13.97 2.61 10.92
C ASP A 111 12.46 2.75 11.20
N LEU A 112 11.80 3.76 10.62
CA LEU A 112 10.36 3.95 10.71
C LEU A 112 9.61 2.67 10.30
N THR A 113 9.94 2.11 9.13
CA THR A 113 9.25 0.93 8.61
C THR A 113 9.60 -0.35 9.35
N ALA A 114 10.87 -0.52 9.76
CA ALA A 114 11.32 -1.65 10.54
C ALA A 114 10.68 -1.71 11.94
N ARG A 115 10.30 -0.55 12.49
CA ARG A 115 9.64 -0.45 13.79
C ARG A 115 8.16 -0.85 13.76
N LEU A 116 7.46 -0.74 12.63
CA LEU A 116 6.01 -0.98 12.55
C LEU A 116 5.56 -2.34 13.13
N PRO A 117 6.26 -3.47 12.89
CA PRO A 117 5.87 -4.76 13.49
C PRO A 117 5.91 -4.79 15.02
N THR A 118 6.72 -3.94 15.66
CA THR A 118 6.78 -3.86 17.14
C THR A 118 5.62 -3.08 17.73
N LEU A 119 4.97 -2.23 16.93
CA LEU A 119 3.85 -1.37 17.35
C LEU A 119 2.49 -1.99 17.04
N THR A 120 2.46 -3.10 16.29
CA THR A 120 1.22 -3.76 15.86
C THR A 120 1.07 -5.10 16.59
N SER A 121 -0.14 -5.42 17.03
CA SER A 121 -0.43 -6.74 17.58
C SER A 121 -0.20 -7.82 16.53
N PRO A 122 0.66 -8.85 16.78
CA PRO A 122 0.88 -9.94 15.84
C PRO A 122 -0.40 -10.70 15.48
N ALA A 123 -1.32 -10.88 16.44
CA ALA A 123 -2.61 -11.51 16.18
C ALA A 123 -3.45 -10.71 15.17
N VAL A 124 -3.53 -9.39 15.32
CA VAL A 124 -4.25 -8.50 14.39
C VAL A 124 -3.63 -8.57 13.00
N GLN A 125 -2.29 -8.52 12.92
CA GLN A 125 -1.56 -8.62 11.67
C GLN A 125 -1.80 -9.97 10.99
N ALA A 126 -1.75 -11.08 11.74
CA ALA A 126 -1.98 -12.42 11.21
C ALA A 126 -3.43 -12.61 10.72
N HIS A 127 -4.43 -12.10 11.44
CA HIS A 127 -5.82 -12.09 10.97
C HIS A 127 -5.98 -11.31 9.66
N GLY A 128 -5.37 -10.13 9.56
CA GLY A 128 -5.37 -9.33 8.33
C GLY A 128 -4.73 -10.08 7.17
N ASN A 129 -3.57 -10.69 7.38
CA ASN A 129 -2.86 -11.47 6.36
C ASN A 129 -3.66 -12.70 5.90
N LEU A 130 -4.32 -13.44 6.81
CA LEU A 130 -5.20 -14.56 6.48
C LEU A 130 -6.40 -14.10 5.64
N ALA A 131 -6.97 -12.93 5.95
CA ALA A 131 -8.06 -12.36 5.17
C ALA A 131 -7.59 -12.00 3.74
N MET A 132 -6.40 -11.36 3.61
CA MET A 132 -5.83 -11.00 2.31
C MET A 132 -5.60 -12.19 1.38
N ILE A 133 -5.17 -13.35 1.92
CA ILE A 133 -4.92 -14.57 1.12
C ILE A 133 -6.19 -15.08 0.44
N ARG A 134 -7.37 -14.79 0.99
CA ARG A 134 -8.68 -15.24 0.47
C ARG A 134 -9.43 -14.15 -0.27
N TRP A 135 -8.89 -12.95 -0.28
CA TRP A 135 -9.56 -11.78 -0.82
C TRP A 135 -9.39 -11.64 -2.33
N SER A 136 -10.45 -11.18 -2.99
CA SER A 136 -10.46 -10.74 -4.39
C SER A 136 -11.61 -9.76 -4.62
N VAL A 137 -11.36 -8.73 -5.42
CA VAL A 137 -12.37 -7.79 -5.94
C VAL A 137 -12.23 -7.60 -7.46
N THR A 138 -11.54 -8.51 -8.12
CA THR A 138 -11.23 -8.43 -9.56
C THR A 138 -12.46 -8.11 -10.40
N ASP A 139 -13.56 -8.81 -10.16
CA ASP A 139 -14.79 -8.68 -10.93
C ASP A 139 -15.57 -7.40 -10.65
N SER A 140 -15.24 -6.71 -9.55
CA SER A 140 -15.89 -5.45 -9.16
C SER A 140 -15.18 -4.20 -9.70
N LEU A 141 -13.94 -4.32 -10.20
CA LEU A 141 -13.16 -3.17 -10.67
C LEU A 141 -13.83 -2.39 -11.82
N PRO A 142 -14.47 -3.06 -12.83
CA PRO A 142 -15.14 -2.34 -13.89
C PRO A 142 -16.32 -1.47 -13.42
N GLY A 143 -16.86 -1.77 -12.24
CA GLY A 143 -17.95 -1.02 -11.63
C GLY A 143 -17.52 0.24 -10.86
N ILE A 144 -16.24 0.59 -10.79
CA ILE A 144 -15.76 1.81 -10.12
C ILE A 144 -15.93 3.01 -11.06
N PRO A 145 -16.88 3.95 -10.80
CA PRO A 145 -17.25 5.00 -11.75
C PRO A 145 -16.41 6.27 -11.61
N VAL A 146 -15.71 6.43 -10.48
CA VAL A 146 -14.96 7.65 -10.16
C VAL A 146 -13.56 7.64 -10.78
N PRO A 147 -12.98 8.82 -11.06
CA PRO A 147 -11.58 8.93 -11.44
C PRO A 147 -10.68 8.16 -10.47
N THR A 148 -9.75 7.38 -10.99
CA THR A 148 -8.86 6.56 -10.17
C THR A 148 -7.41 6.80 -10.61
N LEU A 149 -6.53 7.11 -9.66
CA LEU A 149 -5.10 7.14 -9.88
C LEU A 149 -4.47 5.86 -9.31
N VAL A 150 -3.73 5.14 -10.15
CA VAL A 150 -2.99 3.94 -9.74
C VAL A 150 -1.50 4.26 -9.78
N LEU A 151 -0.84 4.20 -8.62
CA LEU A 151 0.61 4.41 -8.48
C LEU A 151 1.29 3.07 -8.25
N VAL A 152 2.32 2.77 -9.05
CA VAL A 152 3.06 1.50 -8.94
C VAL A 152 4.56 1.75 -8.82
N GLY A 153 5.19 1.08 -7.88
CA GLY A 153 6.65 1.03 -7.75
C GLY A 153 7.24 0.05 -8.76
N GLY A 154 8.21 0.51 -9.56
CA GLY A 154 8.86 -0.33 -10.57
C GLY A 154 9.74 -1.43 -9.99
N ARG A 155 10.15 -1.31 -8.72
CA ARG A 155 10.93 -2.28 -7.95
C ARG A 155 10.13 -2.94 -6.83
N ASP A 156 8.81 -2.80 -6.82
CA ASP A 156 7.95 -3.46 -5.84
C ASP A 156 7.98 -4.98 -6.05
N VAL A 157 8.49 -5.71 -5.05
CA VAL A 157 8.57 -7.17 -5.05
C VAL A 157 7.40 -7.84 -4.33
N VAL A 158 6.57 -7.05 -3.66
CA VAL A 158 5.38 -7.50 -2.90
C VAL A 158 4.13 -7.43 -3.78
N THR A 159 3.83 -6.26 -4.32
CA THR A 159 2.73 -6.06 -5.27
C THR A 159 3.30 -5.59 -6.61
N LYS A 160 3.85 -6.53 -7.38
CA LYS A 160 4.53 -6.23 -8.65
C LYS A 160 3.67 -5.36 -9.57
N ASP A 161 4.31 -4.54 -10.38
CA ASP A 161 3.69 -3.52 -11.23
C ASP A 161 2.59 -4.07 -12.17
N HIS A 162 2.63 -5.37 -12.52
CA HIS A 162 1.58 -5.99 -13.31
C HIS A 162 0.21 -6.00 -12.63
N ALA A 163 0.16 -6.07 -11.27
CA ALA A 163 -1.10 -6.00 -10.54
C ALA A 163 -1.75 -4.61 -10.67
N GLY A 164 -0.95 -3.53 -10.50
CA GLY A 164 -1.44 -2.17 -10.71
C GLY A 164 -1.81 -1.88 -12.16
N LYS A 165 -1.06 -2.41 -13.13
CA LYS A 165 -1.42 -2.34 -14.56
C LYS A 165 -2.77 -2.97 -14.82
N PHE A 166 -3.03 -4.16 -14.25
CA PHE A 166 -4.33 -4.80 -14.38
C PHE A 166 -5.45 -3.95 -13.78
N ILE A 167 -5.26 -3.40 -12.57
CA ILE A 167 -6.24 -2.51 -11.93
C ILE A 167 -6.56 -1.31 -12.84
N ALA A 168 -5.51 -0.67 -13.38
CA ALA A 168 -5.69 0.50 -14.25
C ALA A 168 -6.38 0.18 -15.58
N GLN A 169 -6.22 -1.03 -16.08
CA GLN A 169 -6.93 -1.49 -17.30
C GLN A 169 -8.38 -1.87 -17.03
N ALA A 170 -8.67 -2.38 -15.83
CA ALA A 170 -10.00 -2.84 -15.45
C ALA A 170 -10.94 -1.70 -15.02
N ILE A 171 -10.42 -0.62 -14.45
CA ILE A 171 -11.22 0.52 -14.01
C ILE A 171 -11.37 1.53 -15.14
N PRO A 172 -12.59 1.86 -15.62
CA PRO A 172 -12.82 2.66 -16.83
C PRO A 172 -12.18 4.06 -16.82
N ARG A 173 -12.07 4.69 -15.63
CA ARG A 173 -11.53 6.05 -15.48
C ARG A 173 -10.21 6.05 -14.69
N ALA A 174 -9.38 5.04 -14.87
CA ALA A 174 -8.11 4.94 -14.20
C ALA A 174 -6.95 5.49 -15.04
N ASN A 175 -6.03 6.16 -14.35
CA ASN A 175 -4.73 6.57 -14.87
C ASN A 175 -3.62 5.84 -14.11
N LEU A 176 -2.65 5.28 -14.82
CA LEU A 176 -1.49 4.59 -14.26
C LEU A 176 -0.26 5.50 -14.28
N VAL A 177 0.38 5.65 -13.12
CA VAL A 177 1.70 6.27 -13.00
C VAL A 177 2.67 5.25 -12.41
N ARG A 178 3.74 4.97 -13.16
CA ARG A 178 4.82 4.09 -12.73
C ARG A 178 6.00 4.91 -12.22
N ILE A 179 6.48 4.60 -11.02
CA ILE A 179 7.66 5.23 -10.40
C ILE A 179 8.80 4.20 -10.44
N PRO A 180 9.73 4.30 -11.42
CA PRO A 180 10.64 3.20 -11.78
C PRO A 180 11.52 2.69 -10.64
N GLU A 181 11.94 3.58 -9.74
CA GLU A 181 12.89 3.27 -8.68
C GLU A 181 12.24 2.92 -7.33
N ALA A 182 10.92 3.16 -7.18
CA ALA A 182 10.22 2.91 -5.93
C ALA A 182 9.97 1.41 -5.70
N GLY A 183 10.13 0.98 -4.45
CA GLY A 183 9.71 -0.33 -3.96
C GLY A 183 8.29 -0.33 -3.42
N HIS A 184 7.97 -1.32 -2.58
CA HIS A 184 6.65 -1.43 -1.95
C HIS A 184 6.34 -0.24 -1.03
N MET A 185 7.34 0.24 -0.29
CA MET A 185 7.23 1.42 0.56
C MET A 185 7.45 2.73 -0.21
N GLY A 186 7.06 2.76 -1.49
CA GLY A 186 7.20 3.90 -2.39
C GLY A 186 6.71 5.24 -1.81
N PRO A 187 5.53 5.32 -1.16
CA PRO A 187 5.07 6.56 -0.52
C PRO A 187 6.00 7.10 0.58
N VAL A 188 6.77 6.23 1.23
CA VAL A 188 7.79 6.61 2.22
C VAL A 188 9.13 6.89 1.54
N GLU A 189 9.53 6.06 0.57
CA GLU A 189 10.82 6.11 -0.12
C GLU A 189 10.96 7.30 -1.06
N ARG A 190 9.89 7.60 -1.80
CA ARG A 190 9.77 8.64 -2.83
C ARG A 190 8.60 9.56 -2.53
N ASN A 191 8.49 9.99 -1.26
CA ASN A 191 7.34 10.73 -0.76
C ASN A 191 7.00 11.97 -1.61
N GLU A 192 7.99 12.72 -2.08
CA GLU A 192 7.79 13.91 -2.91
C GLU A 192 7.02 13.58 -4.20
N VAL A 193 7.44 12.51 -4.90
CA VAL A 193 6.81 12.08 -6.17
C VAL A 193 5.38 11.58 -5.92
N TYR A 194 5.18 10.80 -4.84
CA TYR A 194 3.84 10.30 -4.49
C TYR A 194 2.92 11.43 -4.06
N VAL A 195 3.39 12.33 -3.19
CA VAL A 195 2.61 13.50 -2.72
C VAL A 195 2.25 14.40 -3.89
N GLU A 196 3.19 14.69 -4.79
CA GLU A 196 2.91 15.50 -5.98
C GLU A 196 1.85 14.87 -6.89
N ALA A 197 1.95 13.56 -7.14
CA ALA A 197 0.99 12.84 -7.98
C ALA A 197 -0.42 12.85 -7.35
N VAL A 198 -0.50 12.58 -6.04
CA VAL A 198 -1.77 12.58 -5.29
C VAL A 198 -2.36 13.99 -5.24
N ALA A 199 -1.55 15.02 -4.94
CA ALA A 199 -2.02 16.40 -4.85
C ALA A 199 -2.55 16.91 -6.21
N ARG A 200 -1.83 16.62 -7.30
CA ARG A 200 -2.25 16.96 -8.66
C ARG A 200 -3.56 16.28 -9.02
N PHE A 201 -3.68 15.00 -8.75
CA PHE A 201 -4.91 14.24 -8.97
C PHE A 201 -6.07 14.79 -8.13
N ALA A 202 -5.84 15.01 -6.84
CA ALA A 202 -6.86 15.57 -5.95
C ALA A 202 -7.38 16.91 -6.45
N ALA A 203 -6.48 17.83 -6.87
CA ALA A 203 -6.87 19.12 -7.43
C ALA A 203 -7.73 18.96 -8.69
N GLN A 204 -7.39 18.02 -9.58
CA GLN A 204 -8.15 17.75 -10.81
C GLN A 204 -9.56 17.27 -10.53
N VAL A 205 -9.73 16.34 -9.55
CA VAL A 205 -11.03 15.73 -9.30
C VAL A 205 -11.92 16.52 -8.35
N THR A 206 -11.34 17.37 -7.51
CA THR A 206 -12.09 18.22 -6.56
C THR A 206 -12.26 19.65 -7.07
N GLN A 207 -11.64 20.03 -8.19
CA GLN A 207 -11.60 21.40 -8.72
C GLN A 207 -11.05 22.43 -7.73
N VAL A 208 -10.23 21.98 -6.78
CA VAL A 208 -9.53 22.86 -5.82
C VAL A 208 -8.15 23.19 -6.37
N THR A 209 -7.77 24.47 -6.35
CA THR A 209 -6.43 24.92 -6.75
C THR A 209 -5.39 24.32 -5.82
N THR A 210 -4.43 23.58 -6.35
CA THR A 210 -3.34 22.98 -5.57
C THR A 210 -2.46 24.11 -5.01
N PRO A 211 -2.15 24.11 -3.69
CA PRO A 211 -1.07 24.96 -3.17
C PRO A 211 0.24 24.56 -3.88
N SER A 212 0.97 25.55 -4.39
CA SER A 212 2.31 25.30 -4.95
C SER A 212 3.25 24.93 -3.79
N PHE A 213 3.59 23.66 -3.67
CA PHE A 213 4.69 23.22 -2.81
C PHE A 213 6.00 23.75 -3.40
N THR A 214 6.68 24.59 -2.66
CA THR A 214 8.00 25.09 -3.03
C THR A 214 9.08 24.19 -2.43
N ALA A 215 10.28 24.20 -3.01
CA ALA A 215 11.42 23.45 -2.46
C ALA A 215 11.77 23.86 -1.00
N ALA A 216 11.27 25.01 -0.53
CA ALA A 216 11.41 25.48 0.84
C ALA A 216 10.53 24.68 1.85
N ASP A 217 9.48 24.01 1.38
CA ASP A 217 8.54 23.24 2.21
C ASP A 217 9.00 21.78 2.38
N ALA A 218 10.09 21.38 1.71
CA ALA A 218 10.62 20.03 1.81
C ALA A 218 11.46 19.88 3.09
N PRO A 219 11.24 18.83 3.88
CA PRO A 219 12.12 18.54 5.02
C PRO A 219 13.54 18.27 4.53
N PRO A 220 14.59 18.63 5.31
CA PRO A 220 15.97 18.45 4.90
C PRO A 220 16.24 17.00 4.56
N ALA A 221 16.89 16.77 3.40
CA ALA A 221 17.22 15.45 2.91
C ALA A 221 18.01 14.66 3.97
N GLY A 222 17.41 13.62 4.52
CA GLY A 222 18.08 12.73 5.46
C GLY A 222 19.31 12.07 4.80
N ARG A 223 20.35 11.78 5.58
CA ARG A 223 21.56 11.13 5.08
C ARG A 223 21.21 9.77 4.45
N ARG A 224 21.59 9.56 3.21
CA ARG A 224 21.49 8.26 2.53
C ARG A 224 22.50 7.29 3.14
N ILE A 225 22.14 6.03 3.24
CA ILE A 225 23.01 4.93 3.68
C ILE A 225 23.70 4.32 2.46
#